data_50a888ce5622525ca3dd4419cb6258b8
#
_entry.id   50a888ce5622525ca3dd4419cb6258b8
#
_cell.length_a   1.000
_cell.length_b   1.000
_cell.length_c   1.000
_cell.angle_alpha   90.00
_cell.angle_beta   90.00
_cell.angle_gamma   90.00
#
_symmetry.space_group_name_H-M   'P 1'
#
loop_
_entity.id
_entity.type
_entity.pdbx_description
1 polymer ?
#
loop_
_entity_poly.entity_id
_entity_poly.type
_entity_poly.pdbx_seq_one_letter_code
_entity_poly.pdbx_strand_id
1 'polypeptide(L)'
;PMNSSAASDVYKRQLLSHEKNSRIKIEFDIKEGEILSSLTSIFPSANWMEREVFDMYGVEFKDHPDLRRILTDYGFKGHPLRKDFPLTGHNEVRYSEEDKKVIYEPVKLEQNYRNFDYESPWEGTKYIKEQTKE
;
A
#
# COMPACT_ATOMS: atom_id res chain seq x y z
N PRO A 1 -8.36 4.86 -22.59
CA PRO A 1 -7.87 5.69 -21.50
C PRO A 1 -8.66 5.34 -20.25
N MET A 2 -7.99 4.67 -19.30
CA MET A 2 -8.60 4.50 -18.00
C MET A 2 -8.70 5.85 -17.36
N ASN A 3 -9.92 6.35 -17.24
CA ASN A 3 -10.22 7.45 -16.37
C ASN A 3 -9.80 7.02 -14.97
N SER A 4 -8.66 7.50 -14.52
CA SER A 4 -8.35 7.53 -13.10
C SER A 4 -9.30 8.56 -12.49
N SER A 5 -10.55 8.18 -12.26
CA SER A 5 -11.34 8.84 -11.25
C SER A 5 -10.46 8.81 -10.01
N ALA A 6 -10.19 9.96 -9.43
CA ALA A 6 -9.41 10.11 -8.22
C ALA A 6 -9.85 9.00 -7.24
N ALA A 7 -9.02 7.98 -7.15
CA ALA A 7 -9.34 6.83 -6.32
C ALA A 7 -9.30 7.32 -4.89
N SER A 8 -10.46 7.48 -4.28
CA SER A 8 -10.54 7.66 -2.85
C SER A 8 -10.13 6.32 -2.23
N ASP A 9 -9.03 6.32 -1.50
CA ASP A 9 -8.63 5.15 -0.74
C ASP A 9 -9.46 5.09 0.53
N VAL A 10 -9.96 3.90 0.87
CA VAL A 10 -10.68 3.68 2.13
C VAL A 10 -9.67 3.45 3.24
N TYR A 11 -9.55 4.41 4.13
CA TYR A 11 -8.72 4.27 5.31
C TYR A 11 -9.49 3.63 6.46
N LYS A 12 -8.86 2.67 7.12
CA LYS A 12 -9.49 1.88 8.18
C LYS A 12 -8.68 1.99 9.47
N ARG A 13 -9.36 2.36 10.56
CA ARG A 13 -8.80 2.30 11.91
C ARG A 13 -9.58 1.28 12.71
N GLN A 14 -8.88 0.36 13.36
CA GLN A 14 -9.49 -0.62 14.24
C GLN A 14 -8.96 -0.43 15.67
N LEU A 15 -9.88 -0.27 16.60
CA LEU A 15 -9.61 -0.19 18.02
C LEU A 15 -10.09 -1.46 18.72
N LEU A 16 -9.28 -2.00 19.62
CA LEU A 16 -9.57 -3.20 20.38
C LEU A 16 -9.63 -2.86 21.86
N SER A 17 -10.75 -3.17 22.51
CA SER A 17 -10.85 -3.19 23.96
C SER A 17 -10.62 -4.62 24.48
N HIS A 18 -9.54 -4.82 25.22
CA HIS A 18 -9.24 -6.12 25.84
C HIS A 18 -10.22 -6.44 26.97
N GLU A 19 -10.61 -5.42 27.73
CA GLU A 19 -11.54 -5.57 28.86
C GLU A 19 -12.93 -6.02 28.41
N LYS A 20 -13.45 -5.38 27.36
CA LYS A 20 -14.80 -5.67 26.82
C LYS A 20 -14.80 -6.70 25.72
N ASN A 21 -13.64 -7.20 25.30
CA ASN A 21 -13.47 -8.08 24.14
C ASN A 21 -14.26 -7.61 22.91
N SER A 22 -14.21 -6.30 22.66
CA SER A 22 -14.94 -5.66 21.57
C SER A 22 -14.01 -4.89 20.65
N ARG A 23 -14.39 -4.81 19.38
CA ARG A 23 -13.66 -4.08 18.35
C ARG A 23 -14.53 -3.02 17.74
N ILE A 24 -13.95 -1.84 17.55
CA ILE A 24 -14.58 -0.75 16.80
C ILE A 24 -13.75 -0.55 15.53
N LYS A 25 -14.38 -0.58 14.39
CA LYS A 25 -13.79 -0.30 13.09
C LYS A 25 -14.37 1.01 12.58
N ILE A 26 -13.48 1.93 12.24
CA ILE A 26 -13.83 3.22 11.66
C ILE A 26 -13.28 3.22 10.23
N GLU A 27 -14.15 3.47 9.27
CA GLU A 27 -13.78 3.56 7.86
C GLU A 27 -14.15 4.95 7.34
N PHE A 28 -13.29 5.53 6.54
CA PHE A 28 -13.54 6.78 5.86
C PHE A 28 -12.74 6.87 4.56
N ASP A 29 -13.35 7.52 3.59
CA ASP A 29 -12.72 7.76 2.31
C ASP A 29 -11.72 8.92 2.42
N ILE A 30 -10.53 8.75 1.85
CA ILE A 30 -9.51 9.79 1.79
C ILE A 30 -9.24 10.11 0.34
N LYS A 31 -9.26 11.39 0.02
CA LYS A 31 -8.81 11.89 -1.27
C LYS A 31 -7.32 12.19 -1.23
N GLU A 32 -6.69 12.17 -2.39
CA GLU A 32 -5.29 12.55 -2.51
C GLU A 32 -5.05 13.97 -1.97
N GLY A 33 -4.05 14.11 -1.10
CA GLY A 33 -3.71 15.37 -0.44
C GLY A 33 -4.53 15.69 0.82
N GLU A 34 -5.47 14.84 1.22
CA GLU A 34 -6.15 15.03 2.50
C GLU A 34 -5.23 14.62 3.66
N ILE A 35 -5.27 15.42 4.72
CA ILE A 35 -4.47 15.22 5.93
C ILE A 35 -5.37 14.73 7.04
N LEU A 36 -4.99 13.62 7.66
CA LEU A 36 -5.71 13.04 8.79
C LEU A 36 -5.16 13.50 10.13
N SER A 37 -5.99 13.51 11.16
CA SER A 37 -5.49 13.72 12.51
C SER A 37 -4.81 12.47 13.05
N SER A 38 -3.61 12.66 13.63
CA SER A 38 -2.89 11.58 14.31
C SER A 38 -3.60 11.15 15.60
N LEU A 39 -3.51 9.86 15.91
CA LEU A 39 -3.98 9.31 17.18
C LEU A 39 -2.84 9.07 18.19
N THR A 40 -1.63 9.50 17.89
CA THR A 40 -0.45 9.25 18.74
C THR A 40 -0.57 9.83 20.15
N SER A 41 -1.34 10.92 20.32
CA SER A 41 -1.61 11.51 21.63
C SER A 41 -2.48 10.64 22.54
N ILE A 42 -3.29 9.74 21.96
CA ILE A 42 -4.20 8.85 22.68
C ILE A 42 -3.61 7.44 22.73
N PHE A 43 -3.09 6.97 21.60
CA PHE A 43 -2.55 5.62 21.42
C PHE A 43 -1.09 5.70 20.91
N PRO A 44 -0.10 5.51 21.78
CA PRO A 44 1.32 5.55 21.37
C PRO A 44 1.66 4.54 20.26
N SER A 45 0.95 3.41 20.19
CA SER A 45 1.10 2.41 19.12
C SER A 45 0.76 2.95 17.73
N ALA A 46 -0.05 4.01 17.65
CA ALA A 46 -0.40 4.65 16.39
C ALA A 46 0.83 5.25 15.68
N ASN A 47 1.89 5.61 16.41
CA ASN A 47 3.08 6.25 15.84
C ASN A 47 3.65 5.44 14.67
N TRP A 48 3.98 4.19 14.88
CA TRP A 48 4.57 3.36 13.83
C TRP A 48 3.57 2.97 12.75
N MET A 49 2.32 2.72 13.13
CA MET A 49 1.26 2.39 12.17
C MET A 49 0.97 3.55 11.21
N GLU A 50 0.92 4.77 11.70
CA GLU A 50 0.72 5.96 10.88
C GLU A 50 1.92 6.25 9.98
N ARG A 51 3.14 6.03 10.47
CA ARG A 51 4.35 6.09 9.64
C ARG A 51 4.37 5.06 8.53
N GLU A 52 3.91 3.83 8.79
CA GLU A 52 3.78 2.79 7.77
C GLU A 52 2.78 3.22 6.68
N VAL A 53 1.63 3.73 7.06
CA VAL A 53 0.62 4.20 6.10
C VAL A 53 1.15 5.40 5.31
N PHE A 54 1.82 6.33 5.95
CA PHE A 54 2.50 7.43 5.26
C PHE A 54 3.53 6.92 4.25
N ASP A 55 4.38 5.99 4.65
CA ASP A 55 5.44 5.47 3.80
C ASP A 55 4.90 4.70 2.59
N MET A 56 3.92 3.83 2.80
CA MET A 56 3.39 2.94 1.78
C MET A 56 2.36 3.59 0.86
N TYR A 57 1.54 4.52 1.38
CA TYR A 57 0.41 5.12 0.65
C TYR A 57 0.49 6.63 0.48
N GLY A 58 1.35 7.31 1.24
CA GLY A 58 1.49 8.76 1.18
C GLY A 58 0.43 9.56 1.94
N VAL A 59 -0.27 8.93 2.88
CA VAL A 59 -1.25 9.63 3.73
C VAL A 59 -0.53 10.43 4.80
N GLU A 60 -0.79 11.72 4.87
CA GLU A 60 -0.20 12.61 5.87
C GLU A 60 -1.04 12.66 7.15
N PHE A 61 -0.35 12.77 8.28
CA PHE A 61 -0.97 12.84 9.61
C PHE A 61 -0.60 14.12 10.33
N LYS A 62 -1.60 14.97 10.57
CA LYS A 62 -1.45 16.19 11.36
C LYS A 62 -1.18 15.85 12.83
N ASP A 63 -0.29 16.62 13.46
CA ASP A 63 0.10 16.47 14.86
C ASP A 63 0.81 15.13 15.17
N HIS A 64 1.33 14.45 14.16
CA HIS A 64 2.22 13.31 14.36
C HIS A 64 3.60 13.81 14.80
N PRO A 65 4.20 13.26 15.87
CA PRO A 65 5.45 13.80 16.44
C PRO A 65 6.67 13.62 15.53
N ASP A 66 6.67 12.58 14.68
CA ASP A 66 7.80 12.26 13.81
C ASP A 66 7.34 11.42 12.60
N LEU A 67 6.76 12.09 11.61
CA LEU A 67 6.23 11.44 10.41
C LEU A 67 7.32 11.23 9.35
N ARG A 68 8.22 10.31 9.62
CA ARG A 68 9.25 9.88 8.68
C ARG A 68 9.01 8.46 8.17
N ARG A 69 9.59 8.12 7.03
CA ARG A 69 9.50 6.77 6.46
C ARG A 69 10.05 5.71 7.42
N ILE A 70 9.52 4.48 7.36
CA ILE A 70 9.86 3.39 8.27
C ILE A 70 10.22 2.09 7.55
N LEU A 71 9.66 1.82 6.39
CA LEU A 71 9.83 0.56 5.65
C LEU A 71 10.68 0.72 4.39
N THR A 72 10.65 1.88 3.75
CA THR A 72 11.43 2.12 2.54
C THR A 72 12.84 2.60 2.87
N ASP A 73 13.74 2.41 1.93
CA ASP A 73 15.14 2.84 2.04
C ASP A 73 15.28 4.37 2.03
N TYR A 74 16.43 4.86 2.49
CA TYR A 74 16.75 6.28 2.47
C TYR A 74 16.72 6.83 1.05
N GLY A 75 16.03 7.97 0.87
CA GLY A 75 15.89 8.57 -0.45
C GLY A 75 14.94 7.88 -1.41
N PHE A 76 14.19 6.86 -0.95
CA PHE A 76 13.16 6.21 -1.76
C PHE A 76 12.10 7.21 -2.21
N LYS A 77 11.74 7.17 -3.49
CA LYS A 77 10.74 8.06 -4.09
C LYS A 77 9.46 7.30 -4.41
N GLY A 78 8.33 7.92 -4.07
CA GLY A 78 7.00 7.34 -4.27
C GLY A 78 6.49 6.52 -3.07
N HIS A 79 5.33 5.91 -3.23
CA HIS A 79 4.62 5.13 -2.21
C HIS A 79 4.26 3.77 -2.80
N PRO A 80 4.98 2.69 -2.40
CA PRO A 80 5.00 1.43 -3.15
C PRO A 80 3.68 0.66 -3.18
N LEU A 81 2.77 0.90 -2.24
CA LEU A 81 1.47 0.22 -2.22
C LEU A 81 0.35 0.98 -2.93
N ARG A 82 0.64 2.14 -3.48
CA ARG A 82 -0.32 2.84 -4.36
C ARG A 82 -0.44 2.11 -5.70
N LYS A 83 -1.63 2.14 -6.29
CA LYS A 83 -1.89 1.50 -7.60
C LYS A 83 -1.17 2.17 -8.76
N ASP A 84 -0.82 3.44 -8.62
CA ASP A 84 -0.05 4.21 -9.60
C ASP A 84 1.46 3.93 -9.54
N PHE A 85 1.94 3.22 -8.50
CA PHE A 85 3.32 2.79 -8.37
C PHE A 85 3.53 1.47 -9.13
N PRO A 86 4.55 1.36 -10.01
CA PRO A 86 4.78 0.13 -10.77
C PRO A 86 5.17 -1.03 -9.86
N LEU A 87 4.58 -2.20 -10.09
CA LEU A 87 4.80 -3.40 -9.28
C LEU A 87 6.28 -3.82 -9.23
N THR A 88 7.01 -3.63 -10.32
CA THR A 88 8.44 -3.95 -10.42
C THR A 88 9.34 -2.89 -9.78
N GLY A 89 8.79 -1.71 -9.43
CA GLY A 89 9.56 -0.56 -8.98
C GLY A 89 10.33 0.13 -10.11
N HIS A 90 11.14 1.11 -9.75
CA HIS A 90 11.96 1.87 -10.69
C HIS A 90 13.43 1.48 -10.61
N ASN A 91 13.90 1.11 -9.43
CA ASN A 91 15.27 0.75 -9.15
C ASN A 91 15.34 -0.62 -8.47
N GLU A 92 16.40 -1.34 -8.75
CA GLU A 92 16.76 -2.56 -8.04
C GLU A 92 18.08 -2.36 -7.29
N VAL A 93 18.29 -3.18 -6.29
CA VAL A 93 19.45 -3.12 -5.41
C VAL A 93 20.24 -4.39 -5.59
N ARG A 94 21.52 -4.25 -5.91
CA ARG A 94 22.43 -5.36 -6.15
C ARG A 94 23.75 -5.15 -5.40
N TYR A 95 24.36 -6.22 -4.93
CA TYR A 95 25.71 -6.18 -4.42
C TYR A 95 26.71 -6.28 -5.58
N SER A 96 27.63 -5.32 -5.67
CA SER A 96 28.73 -5.33 -6.62
C SER A 96 29.96 -6.00 -5.98
N GLU A 97 30.38 -7.12 -6.53
CA GLU A 97 31.61 -7.80 -6.10
C GLU A 97 32.87 -6.99 -6.42
N GLU A 98 32.85 -6.21 -7.50
CA GLU A 98 33.97 -5.36 -7.93
C GLU A 98 34.16 -4.19 -6.97
N ASP A 99 33.08 -3.47 -6.69
CA ASP A 99 33.10 -2.29 -5.80
C ASP A 99 32.99 -2.67 -4.32
N LYS A 100 32.65 -3.92 -4.01
CA LYS A 100 32.40 -4.45 -2.64
C LYS A 100 31.38 -3.62 -1.87
N LYS A 101 30.33 -3.17 -2.57
CA LYS A 101 29.24 -2.36 -2.01
C LYS A 101 27.91 -2.65 -2.67
N VAL A 102 26.84 -2.20 -2.00
CA VAL A 102 25.49 -2.20 -2.56
C VAL A 102 25.35 -1.05 -3.54
N ILE A 103 24.89 -1.36 -4.75
CA ILE A 103 24.61 -0.39 -5.80
C ILE A 103 23.14 -0.37 -6.17
N TYR A 104 22.67 0.79 -6.60
CA TYR A 104 21.32 1.01 -7.10
C TYR A 104 21.38 1.16 -8.62
N GLU A 105 20.57 0.39 -9.31
CA GLU A 105 20.50 0.45 -10.78
C GLU A 105 19.04 0.44 -11.23
N PRO A 106 18.73 0.97 -12.43
CA PRO A 106 17.37 0.87 -12.97
C PRO A 106 16.96 -0.58 -13.13
N VAL A 107 15.70 -0.90 -12.84
CA VAL A 107 15.16 -2.25 -12.96
C VAL A 107 15.33 -2.75 -14.39
N LYS A 108 16.02 -3.89 -14.55
CA LYS A 108 16.19 -4.61 -15.80
C LYS A 108 15.84 -6.07 -15.59
N LEU A 109 14.61 -6.42 -15.91
CA LEU A 109 14.14 -7.79 -15.76
C LEU A 109 14.78 -8.70 -16.82
N GLU A 110 15.34 -9.82 -16.40
CA GLU A 110 15.84 -10.86 -17.31
C GLU A 110 14.70 -11.51 -18.10
N GLN A 111 13.53 -11.60 -17.50
CA GLN A 111 12.31 -12.10 -18.11
C GLN A 111 11.26 -10.98 -18.12
N ASN A 112 10.56 -10.83 -19.24
CA ASN A 112 9.45 -9.89 -19.33
C ASN A 112 8.42 -10.18 -18.23
N TYR A 113 7.93 -9.10 -17.59
CA TYR A 113 6.85 -9.22 -16.64
C TYR A 113 5.63 -9.88 -17.28
N ARG A 114 5.18 -11.00 -16.69
CA ARG A 114 4.03 -11.73 -17.18
C ARG A 114 2.77 -11.25 -16.49
N ASN A 115 1.82 -10.80 -17.28
CA ASN A 115 0.48 -10.47 -16.80
C ASN A 115 -0.46 -11.64 -17.19
N PHE A 116 -0.78 -12.46 -16.20
CA PHE A 116 -1.71 -13.55 -16.40
C PHE A 116 -3.07 -13.13 -15.84
N ASP A 117 -4.09 -13.28 -16.66
CA ASP A 117 -5.47 -13.24 -16.21
C ASP A 117 -5.81 -14.64 -15.68
N TYR A 118 -5.71 -14.82 -14.38
CA TYR A 118 -6.04 -16.07 -13.73
C TYR A 118 -7.54 -16.11 -13.47
N GLU A 119 -8.28 -16.67 -14.42
CA GLU A 119 -9.64 -17.09 -14.13
C GLU A 119 -9.61 -18.30 -13.21
N SER A 120 -10.25 -18.18 -12.05
CA SER A 120 -10.46 -19.32 -11.17
C SER A 120 -11.38 -20.32 -11.87
N PRO A 121 -11.01 -21.62 -12.01
CA PRO A 121 -11.90 -22.62 -12.59
C PRO A 121 -13.25 -22.71 -11.87
N TRP A 122 -13.29 -22.35 -10.60
CA TRP A 122 -14.50 -22.30 -9.78
C TRP A 122 -15.39 -21.10 -10.10
N GLU A 123 -14.81 -19.98 -10.46
CA GLU A 123 -15.53 -18.78 -10.89
C GLU A 123 -16.09 -18.94 -12.29
N GLY A 124 -15.33 -19.51 -13.22
CA GLY A 124 -15.81 -19.86 -14.56
C GLY A 124 -17.06 -20.73 -14.53
N THR A 125 -17.17 -21.63 -13.56
CA THR A 125 -18.36 -22.47 -13.38
C THR A 125 -19.60 -21.66 -12.96
N LYS A 126 -19.43 -20.51 -12.29
CA LYS A 126 -20.54 -19.62 -11.94
C LYS A 126 -21.08 -18.88 -13.16
N TYR A 127 -20.19 -18.35 -14.00
CA TYR A 127 -20.58 -17.67 -15.24
C TYR A 127 -21.32 -18.59 -16.21
N ILE A 128 -20.89 -19.84 -16.35
CA ILE A 128 -21.55 -20.83 -17.19
C ILE A 128 -22.97 -21.13 -16.67
N LYS A 129 -23.16 -21.18 -15.35
CA LYS A 129 -24.48 -21.42 -14.74
C LYS A 129 -25.45 -20.24 -14.92
N GLU A 130 -24.96 -19.03 -15.04
CA GLU A 130 -25.78 -17.83 -15.27
C GLU A 130 -26.21 -17.72 -16.72
N GLN A 131 -25.34 -18.07 -17.68
CA GLN A 131 -25.65 -18.06 -19.10
C GLN A 131 -26.60 -19.19 -19.54
N THR A 132 -26.73 -20.25 -18.75
CA THR A 132 -27.64 -21.38 -19.06
C THR A 132 -29.05 -21.17 -18.48
N LYS A 133 -29.33 -20.04 -17.85
CA LYS A 133 -30.64 -19.69 -17.27
C LYS A 133 -31.47 -18.72 -18.13
N GLU A 134 -30.96 -18.30 -19.28
CA GLU A 134 -31.73 -17.63 -20.34
C GLU A 134 -32.19 -18.67 -21.40
#